data_60faab0e126a2ceed33e9ca88772f848
#
_entry.id   60faab0e126a2ceed33e9ca88772f848
#
_cell.length_a   1.000
_cell.length_b   1.000
_cell.length_c   1.000
_cell.angle_alpha   90.00
_cell.angle_beta   90.00
_cell.angle_gamma   90.00
#
_symmetry.space_group_name_H-M   'P 1'
#
loop_
_entity.id
_entity.type
_entity.pdbx_description
1 polymer ?
#
loop_
_entity_poly.entity_id
_entity_poly.type
_entity_poly.pdbx_seq_one_letter_code
_entity_poly.pdbx_strand_id
1 'polypeptide(L)'
;RGIGVLVADNPFGPFTDPLGKPLIGAEYDSIDPSVLIDDDGQAYLYWGNPNLWYVKLNEDMISCAGEITKDKLIRKIENQKDPYHFQEGPWAYKKNGHYYMAYASTCCPEGIGYAMGPSPVGPWEFKGYIMKPNGKSSGNHPGIIDYKGKSYVFGFNYRLNFMITDKHHERRSICVAELEYNPDGTIKELPWWDDGVGVESVGTLNPYKRTEAETMAWSQGLKTAKDDESGM
;
A
#
# COMPACT_ATOMS: atom_id res chain seq x y z
N ARG A 1 15.01 15.40 3.13
CA ARG A 1 13.97 14.39 2.78
C ARG A 1 14.44 13.65 1.54
N GLY A 2 13.93 12.45 1.35
CA GLY A 2 14.25 11.58 0.21
C GLY A 2 13.83 10.15 0.51
N ILE A 3 13.91 9.27 -0.48
CA ILE A 3 13.69 7.83 -0.32
C ILE A 3 15.06 7.18 -0.11
N GLY A 4 15.27 6.56 1.04
CA GLY A 4 16.47 5.80 1.37
C GLY A 4 16.30 4.31 1.10
N VAL A 5 17.43 3.60 1.17
CA VAL A 5 17.48 2.14 1.07
C VAL A 5 18.24 1.58 2.25
N LEU A 6 17.71 0.53 2.85
CA LEU A 6 18.39 -0.26 3.86
C LEU A 6 18.45 -1.71 3.40
N VAL A 7 19.55 -2.38 3.65
CA VAL A 7 19.83 -3.77 3.24
C VAL A 7 20.11 -4.64 4.45
N ALA A 8 19.59 -5.86 4.44
CA ALA A 8 19.86 -6.89 5.43
C ALA A 8 19.82 -8.29 4.79
N ASP A 9 20.51 -9.26 5.40
CA ASP A 9 20.49 -10.66 4.94
C ASP A 9 19.24 -11.42 5.37
N ASN A 10 18.44 -10.84 6.27
CA ASN A 10 17.19 -11.42 6.74
C ASN A 10 16.18 -10.33 7.14
N PRO A 11 14.85 -10.67 7.25
CA PRO A 11 13.80 -9.69 7.52
C PRO A 11 13.92 -8.97 8.88
N PHE A 12 14.64 -9.51 9.82
CA PHE A 12 14.82 -8.94 11.16
C PHE A 12 16.07 -8.05 11.26
N GLY A 13 16.86 -7.94 10.19
CA GLY A 13 18.11 -7.20 10.18
C GLY A 13 19.30 -7.99 10.77
N PRO A 14 20.36 -7.30 11.20
CA PRO A 14 20.47 -5.84 11.24
C PRO A 14 20.47 -5.21 9.86
N PHE A 15 19.81 -4.06 9.73
CA PHE A 15 19.77 -3.30 8.49
C PHE A 15 20.94 -2.30 8.43
N THR A 16 21.54 -2.17 7.27
CA THR A 16 22.61 -1.22 6.99
C THR A 16 22.22 -0.28 5.85
N ASP A 17 22.67 0.96 5.90
CA ASP A 17 22.55 1.91 4.80
C ASP A 17 23.76 1.79 3.88
N PRO A 18 23.63 1.18 2.68
CA PRO A 18 24.76 0.99 1.77
C PRO A 18 25.16 2.26 1.03
N LEU A 19 24.28 3.28 1.02
CA LEU A 19 24.48 4.49 0.21
C LEU A 19 24.96 5.69 1.03
N GLY A 20 24.62 5.77 2.30
CA GLY A 20 24.87 6.94 3.15
C GLY A 20 24.18 8.22 2.65
N LYS A 21 23.21 8.10 1.72
CA LYS A 21 22.46 9.18 1.10
C LYS A 21 21.14 8.66 0.54
N PRO A 22 20.15 9.52 0.28
CA PRO A 22 18.93 9.09 -0.40
C PRO A 22 19.21 8.48 -1.78
N LEU A 23 18.47 7.42 -2.12
CA LEU A 23 18.41 6.86 -3.46
C LEU A 23 17.68 7.83 -4.41
N ILE A 24 16.55 8.40 -3.92
CA ILE A 24 15.78 9.43 -4.62
C ILE A 24 15.81 10.71 -3.80
N GLY A 25 16.19 11.82 -4.41
CA GLY A 25 16.26 13.14 -3.79
C GLY A 25 14.88 13.75 -3.50
N ALA A 26 14.84 14.76 -2.65
CA ALA A 26 13.60 15.43 -2.22
C ALA A 26 12.89 16.19 -3.34
N GLU A 27 13.57 16.53 -4.39
CA GLU A 27 13.10 17.27 -5.57
C GLU A 27 12.07 16.49 -6.41
N TYR A 28 11.94 15.19 -6.18
CA TYR A 28 11.05 14.30 -6.91
C TYR A 28 9.79 13.91 -6.12
N ASP A 29 9.27 14.79 -5.27
CA ASP A 29 8.08 14.49 -4.44
C ASP A 29 8.25 13.22 -3.58
N SER A 30 9.45 12.99 -3.06
CA SER A 30 9.95 11.72 -2.52
C SER A 30 9.27 11.27 -1.24
N ILE A 31 8.15 10.54 -1.39
CA ILE A 31 7.35 9.93 -0.33
C ILE A 31 6.68 8.65 -0.85
N ASP A 32 6.30 7.76 0.04
CA ASP A 32 5.46 6.56 -0.20
C ASP A 32 6.01 5.62 -1.29
N PRO A 33 7.23 5.12 -1.17
CA PRO A 33 7.80 4.23 -2.17
C PRO A 33 7.14 2.86 -2.18
N SER A 34 6.93 2.30 -3.37
CA SER A 34 6.61 0.89 -3.57
C SER A 34 7.41 0.31 -4.73
N VAL A 35 7.61 -1.01 -4.74
CA VAL A 35 8.39 -1.71 -5.76
C VAL A 35 7.55 -2.81 -6.39
N LEU A 36 7.54 -2.88 -7.71
CA LEU A 36 7.08 -4.02 -8.48
C LEU A 36 8.32 -4.70 -9.11
N ILE A 37 8.44 -6.00 -8.92
CA ILE A 37 9.35 -6.84 -9.69
C ILE A 37 8.53 -7.55 -10.74
N ASP A 38 8.80 -7.32 -12.02
CA ASP A 38 8.07 -7.94 -13.14
C ASP A 38 8.56 -9.37 -13.39
N ASP A 39 7.85 -10.11 -14.25
CA ASP A 39 8.14 -11.52 -14.53
C ASP A 39 9.52 -11.75 -15.17
N ASP A 40 10.09 -10.73 -15.81
CA ASP A 40 11.44 -10.74 -16.37
C ASP A 40 12.54 -10.42 -15.33
N GLY A 41 12.17 -10.18 -14.07
CA GLY A 41 13.06 -9.81 -12.99
C GLY A 41 13.37 -8.31 -12.90
N GLN A 42 12.89 -7.49 -13.84
CA GLN A 42 13.10 -6.05 -13.78
C GLN A 42 12.30 -5.43 -12.65
N ALA A 43 12.97 -4.75 -11.74
CA ALA A 43 12.33 -4.00 -10.66
C ALA A 43 12.03 -2.55 -11.07
N TYR A 44 10.88 -2.06 -10.64
CA TYR A 44 10.41 -0.70 -10.84
C TYR A 44 10.04 -0.09 -9.51
N LEU A 45 10.63 1.06 -9.19
CA LEU A 45 10.31 1.85 -8.01
C LEU A 45 9.30 2.93 -8.40
N TYR A 46 8.20 3.03 -7.63
CA TYR A 46 7.17 4.06 -7.78
C TYR A 46 7.03 4.83 -6.49
N TRP A 47 6.69 6.12 -6.57
CA TRP A 47 6.50 6.98 -5.40
C TRP A 47 5.80 8.28 -5.77
N GLY A 48 5.49 9.10 -4.75
CA GLY A 48 5.23 10.51 -4.93
C GLY A 48 3.90 11.02 -4.35
N ASN A 49 3.86 12.32 -4.10
CA ASN A 49 2.70 13.12 -3.72
C ASN A 49 3.01 14.58 -4.11
N PRO A 50 2.29 15.21 -4.98
CA PRO A 50 1.05 14.79 -5.65
C PRO A 50 1.28 14.18 -7.05
N ASN A 51 2.49 13.98 -7.45
CA ASN A 51 2.81 13.42 -8.75
C ASN A 51 3.32 11.99 -8.60
N LEU A 52 2.88 11.12 -9.49
CA LEU A 52 3.43 9.77 -9.60
C LEU A 52 4.75 9.83 -10.36
N TRP A 53 5.78 9.29 -9.76
CA TRP A 53 7.10 9.11 -10.35
C TRP A 53 7.45 7.63 -10.39
N TYR A 54 8.31 7.26 -11.32
CA TYR A 54 8.89 5.93 -11.37
C TYR A 54 10.31 5.93 -11.94
N VAL A 55 11.04 4.86 -11.63
CA VAL A 55 12.34 4.56 -12.22
C VAL A 55 12.55 3.04 -12.22
N LYS A 56 13.32 2.54 -13.17
CA LYS A 56 13.84 1.18 -13.10
C LYS A 56 14.96 1.12 -12.06
N LEU A 57 15.04 0.01 -11.35
CA LEU A 57 16.18 -0.29 -10.49
C LEU A 57 17.16 -1.23 -11.23
N ASN A 58 18.43 -1.09 -10.93
CA ASN A 58 19.42 -2.10 -11.31
C ASN A 58 19.24 -3.38 -10.47
N GLU A 59 19.88 -4.46 -10.86
CA GLU A 59 19.82 -5.76 -10.15
C GLU A 59 20.27 -5.67 -8.69
N ASP A 60 21.10 -4.68 -8.34
CA ASP A 60 21.55 -4.43 -6.98
C ASP A 60 20.44 -3.90 -6.06
N MET A 61 19.30 -3.46 -6.61
CA MET A 61 18.13 -2.89 -5.92
C MET A 61 18.44 -1.60 -5.12
N ILE A 62 19.66 -1.07 -5.23
CA ILE A 62 20.12 0.13 -4.50
C ILE A 62 20.60 1.24 -5.42
N SER A 63 20.42 1.07 -6.72
CA SER A 63 20.74 2.08 -7.73
C SER A 63 19.67 2.14 -8.84
N CYS A 64 19.52 3.31 -9.45
CA CYS A 64 18.55 3.54 -10.52
C CYS A 64 19.15 3.19 -11.89
N ALA A 65 18.35 2.55 -12.74
CA ALA A 65 18.65 2.24 -14.14
C ALA A 65 17.89 3.21 -15.05
N GLY A 66 18.56 4.25 -15.52
CA GLY A 66 17.99 5.24 -16.42
C GLY A 66 17.41 6.48 -15.73
N GLU A 67 16.53 7.18 -16.43
CA GLU A 67 15.98 8.46 -15.97
C GLU A 67 14.76 8.30 -15.07
N ILE A 68 14.70 9.13 -14.03
CA ILE A 68 13.51 9.28 -13.20
C ILE A 68 12.42 9.93 -14.05
N THR A 69 11.30 9.26 -14.19
CA THR A 69 10.21 9.68 -15.07
C THR A 69 8.99 10.08 -14.25
N LYS A 70 8.43 11.23 -14.56
CA LYS A 70 7.12 11.64 -14.07
C LYS A 70 6.05 10.98 -14.91
N ASP A 71 5.18 10.22 -14.28
CA ASP A 71 4.06 9.59 -14.94
C ASP A 71 2.97 10.60 -15.33
N LYS A 72 2.24 10.27 -16.38
CA LYS A 72 1.11 11.07 -16.86
C LYS A 72 -0.22 10.62 -16.27
N LEU A 73 -0.22 9.75 -15.27
CA LEU A 73 -1.42 9.40 -14.53
C LEU A 73 -1.96 10.65 -13.86
N ILE A 74 -3.05 11.17 -14.37
CA ILE A 74 -3.46 12.57 -14.24
C ILE A 74 -3.91 12.86 -12.82
N ARG A 75 -3.32 13.88 -12.23
CA ARG A 75 -3.69 14.39 -10.91
C ARG A 75 -5.04 15.09 -10.91
N LYS A 76 -5.33 15.88 -11.94
CA LYS A 76 -6.57 16.62 -12.07
C LYS A 76 -6.86 16.90 -13.53
N ILE A 77 -8.04 16.49 -13.97
CA ILE A 77 -8.58 16.99 -15.24
C ILE A 77 -9.47 18.17 -14.89
N GLU A 78 -9.11 19.35 -15.36
CA GLU A 78 -9.94 20.53 -15.18
C GLU A 78 -11.35 20.28 -15.73
N ASN A 79 -12.36 20.66 -14.95
CA ASN A 79 -13.78 20.52 -15.28
C ASN A 79 -14.37 19.09 -15.22
N GLN A 80 -13.72 18.10 -14.65
CA GLN A 80 -14.35 16.81 -14.34
C GLN A 80 -15.08 16.83 -13.00
N LYS A 81 -16.31 16.27 -13.03
CA LYS A 81 -17.12 16.13 -11.81
C LYS A 81 -16.63 15.04 -10.87
N ASP A 82 -15.79 14.12 -11.35
CA ASP A 82 -15.31 12.98 -10.62
C ASP A 82 -13.77 12.94 -10.66
N PRO A 83 -13.13 13.52 -9.65
CA PRO A 83 -11.68 13.65 -9.60
C PRO A 83 -11.04 12.34 -9.13
N TYR A 84 -10.76 11.44 -10.02
CA TYR A 84 -10.10 10.14 -9.76
C TYR A 84 -8.58 10.18 -9.90
N HIS A 85 -8.00 11.32 -9.67
CA HIS A 85 -6.58 11.52 -9.86
C HIS A 85 -5.74 10.86 -8.75
N PHE A 86 -4.53 10.51 -9.11
CA PHE A 86 -3.50 10.10 -8.17
C PHE A 86 -3.22 11.21 -7.15
N GLN A 87 -3.21 10.84 -5.88
CA GLN A 87 -2.77 11.73 -4.80
C GLN A 87 -1.44 11.26 -4.23
N GLU A 88 -1.40 10.03 -3.73
CA GLU A 88 -0.21 9.46 -3.07
C GLU A 88 -0.33 7.94 -2.91
N GLY A 89 0.68 7.31 -2.28
CA GLY A 89 0.65 5.90 -1.90
C GLY A 89 0.49 4.93 -3.07
N PRO A 90 1.33 5.00 -4.13
CA PRO A 90 1.21 4.09 -5.26
C PRO A 90 1.52 2.65 -4.85
N TRP A 91 0.72 1.72 -5.33
CA TRP A 91 0.94 0.30 -5.19
C TRP A 91 0.78 -0.38 -6.55
N ALA A 92 1.90 -0.68 -7.19
CA ALA A 92 1.93 -1.37 -8.47
C ALA A 92 1.97 -2.89 -8.28
N TYR A 93 1.17 -3.62 -9.05
CA TYR A 93 1.22 -5.08 -9.04
C TYR A 93 0.74 -5.65 -10.38
N LYS A 94 1.03 -6.94 -10.61
CA LYS A 94 0.60 -7.69 -11.77
C LYS A 94 -0.28 -8.85 -11.36
N LYS A 95 -1.38 -9.06 -12.09
CA LYS A 95 -2.27 -10.20 -11.88
C LYS A 95 -2.91 -10.62 -13.19
N ASN A 96 -2.87 -11.92 -13.49
CA ASN A 96 -3.49 -12.51 -14.68
C ASN A 96 -3.11 -11.79 -16.00
N GLY A 97 -1.86 -11.35 -16.11
CA GLY A 97 -1.36 -10.64 -17.29
C GLY A 97 -1.69 -9.15 -17.37
N HIS A 98 -2.43 -8.60 -16.41
CA HIS A 98 -2.73 -7.17 -16.31
C HIS A 98 -1.84 -6.49 -15.28
N TYR A 99 -1.43 -5.26 -15.58
CA TYR A 99 -0.75 -4.40 -14.61
C TYR A 99 -1.77 -3.46 -13.97
N TYR A 100 -1.63 -3.29 -12.68
CA TYR A 100 -2.48 -2.43 -11.85
C TYR A 100 -1.64 -1.43 -11.11
N MET A 101 -2.16 -0.22 -10.99
CA MET A 101 -1.67 0.82 -10.11
C MET A 101 -2.81 1.22 -9.16
N ALA A 102 -2.76 0.79 -7.91
CA ALA A 102 -3.69 1.24 -6.89
C ALA A 102 -3.07 2.41 -6.11
N TYR A 103 -3.87 3.33 -5.62
CA TYR A 103 -3.38 4.55 -4.98
C TYR A 103 -4.43 5.25 -4.12
N ALA A 104 -3.99 6.07 -3.18
CA ALA A 104 -4.86 7.04 -2.54
C ALA A 104 -5.28 8.08 -3.58
N SER A 105 -6.59 8.16 -3.81
CA SER A 105 -7.18 8.98 -4.88
C SER A 105 -7.92 10.15 -4.29
N THR A 106 -7.66 11.33 -4.84
CA THR A 106 -8.19 12.62 -4.38
C THR A 106 -7.75 12.98 -2.95
N CYS A 107 -7.92 14.20 -2.53
CA CYS A 107 -7.77 14.63 -1.14
C CYS A 107 -8.63 15.86 -0.93
N CYS A 108 -9.27 16.04 0.14
CA CYS A 108 -9.73 15.16 1.19
C CYS A 108 -11.24 15.24 1.23
N PRO A 109 -11.95 14.15 1.31
CA PRO A 109 -11.57 12.79 1.68
C PRO A 109 -10.93 12.00 0.54
N GLU A 110 -10.16 10.96 0.91
CA GLU A 110 -9.52 10.07 -0.04
C GLU A 110 -10.28 8.75 -0.19
N GLY A 111 -10.25 8.21 -1.41
CA GLY A 111 -10.63 6.84 -1.70
C GLY A 111 -9.42 6.00 -2.07
N ILE A 112 -9.63 4.74 -2.37
CA ILE A 112 -8.64 3.90 -3.05
C ILE A 112 -9.06 3.80 -4.52
N GLY A 113 -8.39 4.57 -5.37
CA GLY A 113 -8.54 4.49 -6.82
C GLY A 113 -7.60 3.45 -7.42
N TYR A 114 -7.88 3.03 -8.65
CA TYR A 114 -6.95 2.20 -9.41
C TYR A 114 -6.99 2.48 -10.91
N ALA A 115 -5.86 2.25 -11.52
CA ALA A 115 -5.68 2.27 -12.98
C ALA A 115 -5.12 0.92 -13.44
N MET A 116 -5.34 0.60 -14.72
CA MET A 116 -4.75 -0.55 -15.38
C MET A 116 -3.91 -0.09 -16.56
N GLY A 117 -2.88 -0.87 -16.89
CA GLY A 117 -1.99 -0.59 -17.99
C GLY A 117 -1.49 -1.87 -18.68
N PRO A 118 -0.95 -1.74 -19.92
CA PRO A 118 -0.38 -2.86 -20.65
C PRO A 118 1.04 -3.22 -20.22
N SER A 119 1.67 -2.39 -19.40
CA SER A 119 3.05 -2.55 -18.98
C SER A 119 3.28 -1.96 -17.56
N PRO A 120 4.41 -2.28 -16.89
CA PRO A 120 4.73 -1.70 -15.59
C PRO A 120 4.88 -0.17 -15.61
N VAL A 121 5.08 0.42 -16.76
CA VAL A 121 5.20 1.87 -16.93
C VAL A 121 3.99 2.50 -17.66
N GLY A 122 2.86 1.78 -17.65
CA GLY A 122 1.64 2.24 -18.30
C GLY A 122 1.65 2.11 -19.83
N PRO A 123 0.96 2.95 -20.59
CA PRO A 123 0.13 4.05 -20.08
C PRO A 123 -1.00 3.55 -19.17
N TRP A 124 -1.28 4.30 -18.11
CA TRP A 124 -2.27 3.95 -17.11
C TRP A 124 -3.63 4.53 -17.49
N GLU A 125 -4.66 3.71 -17.44
CA GLU A 125 -6.05 4.10 -17.64
C GLU A 125 -6.83 3.90 -16.34
N PHE A 126 -7.42 4.96 -15.80
CA PHE A 126 -8.29 4.87 -14.63
C PHE A 126 -9.47 3.93 -14.90
N LYS A 127 -9.70 3.00 -13.99
CA LYS A 127 -10.77 1.99 -14.10
C LYS A 127 -11.86 2.11 -13.05
N GLY A 128 -11.62 2.85 -11.98
CA GLY A 128 -12.60 3.04 -10.92
C GLY A 128 -11.99 3.11 -9.53
N TYR A 129 -12.83 2.88 -8.56
CA TYR A 129 -12.45 2.81 -7.16
C TYR A 129 -12.52 1.37 -6.67
N ILE A 130 -11.50 0.98 -5.88
CA ILE A 130 -11.59 -0.18 -4.99
C ILE A 130 -12.52 0.18 -3.83
N MET A 131 -12.32 1.38 -3.27
CA MET A 131 -13.21 1.99 -2.27
C MET A 131 -13.39 3.47 -2.58
N LYS A 132 -14.62 3.92 -2.72
CA LYS A 132 -14.92 5.34 -2.95
C LYS A 132 -14.51 6.22 -1.79
N PRO A 133 -14.21 7.51 -2.04
CA PRO A 133 -13.95 8.45 -0.96
C PRO A 133 -15.08 8.46 0.08
N ASN A 134 -14.69 8.43 1.34
CA ASN A 134 -15.59 8.54 2.47
C ASN A 134 -15.17 9.73 3.31
N GLY A 135 -16.13 10.52 3.80
CA GLY A 135 -15.85 11.74 4.59
C GLY A 135 -15.02 11.53 5.86
N LYS A 136 -14.76 10.28 6.23
CA LYS A 136 -13.92 9.89 7.38
C LYS A 136 -12.52 9.42 6.97
N SER A 137 -12.18 9.46 5.69
CA SER A 137 -10.91 8.94 5.19
C SER A 137 -9.91 10.04 4.84
N SER A 138 -8.65 9.77 5.10
CA SER A 138 -7.51 10.59 4.72
C SER A 138 -6.26 9.71 4.66
N GLY A 139 -5.45 9.83 3.62
CA GLY A 139 -4.18 9.11 3.44
C GLY A 139 -4.35 7.59 3.34
N ASN A 140 -5.38 7.09 2.68
CA ASN A 140 -5.72 5.67 2.63
C ASN A 140 -4.87 4.92 1.59
N HIS A 141 -3.66 4.59 1.97
CA HIS A 141 -2.70 3.89 1.13
C HIS A 141 -3.07 2.40 1.01
N PRO A 142 -3.25 1.87 -0.20
CA PRO A 142 -3.51 0.44 -0.40
C PRO A 142 -2.24 -0.38 -0.36
N GLY A 143 -2.37 -1.62 0.14
CA GLY A 143 -1.44 -2.71 -0.11
C GLY A 143 -2.23 -3.91 -0.63
N ILE A 144 -1.85 -4.51 -1.74
CA ILE A 144 -2.59 -5.62 -2.35
C ILE A 144 -1.67 -6.82 -2.50
N ILE A 145 -2.13 -7.97 -2.01
CA ILE A 145 -1.39 -9.23 -2.11
C ILE A 145 -2.32 -10.38 -2.48
N ASP A 146 -1.74 -11.40 -3.10
CA ASP A 146 -2.36 -12.70 -3.26
C ASP A 146 -1.87 -13.66 -2.16
N TYR A 147 -2.80 -14.33 -1.51
CA TYR A 147 -2.48 -15.30 -0.47
C TYR A 147 -3.47 -16.47 -0.50
N LYS A 148 -2.97 -17.70 -0.56
CA LYS A 148 -3.77 -18.94 -0.60
C LYS A 148 -4.92 -18.91 -1.62
N GLY A 149 -4.65 -18.42 -2.83
CA GLY A 149 -5.60 -18.38 -3.94
C GLY A 149 -6.64 -17.26 -3.89
N LYS A 150 -6.55 -16.38 -2.93
CA LYS A 150 -7.39 -15.17 -2.79
C LYS A 150 -6.54 -13.91 -2.89
N SER A 151 -7.16 -12.81 -3.24
CA SER A 151 -6.54 -11.47 -3.21
C SER A 151 -7.07 -10.68 -2.03
N TYR A 152 -6.21 -9.89 -1.42
CA TYR A 152 -6.56 -9.06 -0.28
C TYR A 152 -6.07 -7.64 -0.51
N VAL A 153 -6.89 -6.67 -0.13
CA VAL A 153 -6.48 -5.28 -0.01
C VAL A 153 -6.35 -4.90 1.46
N PHE A 154 -5.21 -4.32 1.78
CA PHE A 154 -4.93 -3.72 3.08
C PHE A 154 -5.03 -2.21 2.96
N GLY A 155 -5.48 -1.58 4.01
CA GLY A 155 -5.56 -0.14 4.16
C GLY A 155 -5.75 0.19 5.63
N PHE A 156 -6.35 1.32 5.93
CA PHE A 156 -6.61 1.70 7.31
C PHE A 156 -7.84 2.59 7.45
N ASN A 157 -8.29 2.71 8.68
CA ASN A 157 -9.24 3.74 9.10
C ASN A 157 -8.79 4.37 10.43
N TYR A 158 -9.57 5.31 10.95
CA TYR A 158 -9.30 5.99 12.22
C TYR A 158 -10.26 5.54 13.33
N ARG A 159 -10.90 4.37 13.20
CA ARG A 159 -11.92 3.92 14.15
C ARG A 159 -11.38 3.85 15.58
N LEU A 160 -10.24 3.20 15.79
CA LEU A 160 -9.65 3.10 17.13
C LEU A 160 -9.26 4.47 17.71
N ASN A 161 -8.84 5.40 16.85
CA ASN A 161 -8.57 6.76 17.28
C ASN A 161 -9.82 7.40 17.90
N PHE A 162 -10.94 7.35 17.18
CA PHE A 162 -12.20 7.98 17.61
C PHE A 162 -12.93 7.22 18.72
N MET A 163 -12.56 5.98 19.00
CA MET A 163 -12.99 5.26 20.21
C MET A 163 -12.32 5.77 21.49
N ILE A 164 -11.19 6.44 21.37
CA ILE A 164 -10.36 6.88 22.51
C ILE A 164 -10.46 8.40 22.71
N THR A 165 -10.61 9.16 21.63
CA THR A 165 -10.60 10.62 21.64
C THR A 165 -11.39 11.20 20.48
N ASP A 166 -12.06 12.34 20.72
CA ASP A 166 -12.73 13.11 19.66
C ASP A 166 -11.75 13.89 18.76
N LYS A 167 -10.48 13.94 19.14
CA LYS A 167 -9.46 14.63 18.36
C LYS A 167 -8.83 13.68 17.37
N HIS A 168 -8.72 14.11 16.12
CA HIS A 168 -7.97 13.39 15.11
C HIS A 168 -6.47 13.36 15.49
N HIS A 169 -5.90 12.16 15.47
CA HIS A 169 -4.48 11.91 15.58
C HIS A 169 -4.10 10.90 14.49
N GLU A 170 -2.84 10.85 14.09
CA GLU A 170 -2.31 9.89 13.12
C GLU A 170 -2.25 8.44 13.66
N ARG A 171 -3.33 8.00 14.32
CA ARG A 171 -3.49 6.64 14.85
C ARG A 171 -4.31 5.82 13.88
N ARG A 172 -3.65 5.19 12.97
CA ARG A 172 -4.24 4.38 11.91
C ARG A 172 -4.54 2.98 12.42
N SER A 173 -5.75 2.49 12.16
CA SER A 173 -6.17 1.12 12.43
C SER A 173 -6.07 0.32 11.15
N ILE A 174 -5.20 -0.70 11.10
CA ILE A 174 -5.05 -1.54 9.91
C ILE A 174 -6.36 -2.27 9.63
N CYS A 175 -6.77 -2.23 8.37
CA CYS A 175 -7.94 -2.91 7.84
C CYS A 175 -7.54 -3.83 6.70
N VAL A 176 -8.30 -4.90 6.51
CA VAL A 176 -8.14 -5.84 5.40
C VAL A 176 -9.50 -6.26 4.86
N ALA A 177 -9.60 -6.45 3.55
CA ALA A 177 -10.77 -7.02 2.90
C ALA A 177 -10.33 -7.96 1.77
N GLU A 178 -11.15 -8.97 1.46
CA GLU A 178 -10.96 -9.81 0.28
C GLU A 178 -11.26 -8.98 -0.97
N LEU A 179 -10.39 -9.07 -1.97
CA LEU A 179 -10.49 -8.34 -3.22
C LEU A 179 -10.89 -9.29 -4.34
N GLU A 180 -11.96 -8.96 -5.05
CA GLU A 180 -12.44 -9.74 -6.17
C GLU A 180 -12.29 -8.99 -7.49
N TYR A 181 -12.09 -9.75 -8.56
CA TYR A 181 -11.96 -9.24 -9.92
C TYR A 181 -13.11 -9.70 -10.79
N ASN A 182 -13.53 -8.85 -11.71
CA ASN A 182 -14.45 -9.20 -12.78
C ASN A 182 -13.74 -10.02 -13.89
N PRO A 183 -14.46 -10.68 -14.78
CA PRO A 183 -13.85 -11.45 -15.87
C PRO A 183 -12.96 -10.62 -16.82
N ASP A 184 -13.19 -9.32 -16.93
CA ASP A 184 -12.40 -8.38 -17.73
C ASP A 184 -11.15 -7.85 -16.99
N GLY A 185 -10.88 -8.33 -15.77
CA GLY A 185 -9.78 -7.91 -14.93
C GLY A 185 -10.06 -6.67 -14.08
N THR A 186 -11.19 -5.98 -14.28
CA THR A 186 -11.53 -4.85 -13.41
C THR A 186 -11.82 -5.33 -11.98
N ILE A 187 -11.54 -4.46 -11.01
CA ILE A 187 -11.72 -4.78 -9.59
C ILE A 187 -13.17 -4.49 -9.19
N LYS A 188 -13.79 -5.38 -8.43
CA LYS A 188 -15.10 -5.13 -7.81
C LYS A 188 -14.96 -4.09 -6.72
N GLU A 189 -15.81 -3.06 -6.77
CA GLU A 189 -15.86 -2.03 -5.74
C GLU A 189 -16.24 -2.64 -4.39
N LEU A 190 -15.54 -2.26 -3.33
CA LEU A 190 -15.78 -2.65 -1.96
C LEU A 190 -16.45 -1.50 -1.20
N PRO A 191 -17.36 -1.80 -0.25
CA PRO A 191 -17.83 -0.82 0.71
C PRO A 191 -16.65 -0.38 1.60
N TRP A 192 -16.82 0.79 2.23
CA TRP A 192 -15.82 1.32 3.15
C TRP A 192 -15.60 0.39 4.35
N TRP A 193 -14.41 0.39 4.93
CA TRP A 193 -14.01 -0.50 6.04
C TRP A 193 -15.01 -0.58 7.21
N ASP A 194 -15.71 0.52 7.49
CA ASP A 194 -16.68 0.59 8.60
C ASP A 194 -18.02 -0.14 8.30
N ASP A 195 -18.23 -0.54 7.05
CA ASP A 195 -19.49 -1.13 6.59
C ASP A 195 -19.51 -2.66 6.75
N GLY A 196 -18.59 -3.20 7.52
CA GLY A 196 -18.56 -4.63 7.88
C GLY A 196 -17.92 -5.53 6.83
N VAL A 197 -17.20 -4.97 5.88
CA VAL A 197 -16.35 -5.75 4.97
C VAL A 197 -15.20 -6.32 5.78
N GLY A 198 -15.18 -7.62 5.90
CA GLY A 198 -14.17 -8.34 6.66
C GLY A 198 -13.71 -9.58 5.93
N VAL A 199 -12.58 -10.08 6.35
CA VAL A 199 -12.17 -11.46 6.08
C VAL A 199 -12.83 -12.37 7.09
N GLU A 200 -13.09 -13.63 6.73
CA GLU A 200 -13.53 -14.63 7.68
C GLU A 200 -12.60 -14.65 8.91
N SER A 201 -13.17 -14.67 10.09
CA SER A 201 -12.44 -14.74 11.33
C SER A 201 -11.46 -15.92 11.29
N VAL A 202 -10.20 -15.65 11.50
CA VAL A 202 -9.17 -16.69 11.68
C VAL A 202 -9.43 -17.34 13.04
N GLY A 203 -10.41 -18.20 13.13
CA GLY A 203 -10.72 -19.05 14.26
C GLY A 203 -10.50 -18.48 15.67
N THR A 204 -11.18 -19.00 16.65
CA THR A 204 -10.93 -18.65 18.04
C THR A 204 -9.59 -19.21 18.51
N LEU A 205 -8.80 -18.40 19.18
CA LEU A 205 -7.59 -18.82 19.89
C LEU A 205 -7.91 -20.00 20.79
N ASN A 206 -7.20 -21.10 20.61
CA ASN A 206 -7.30 -22.23 21.53
C ASN A 206 -6.44 -21.91 22.79
N PRO A 207 -7.04 -21.65 23.96
CA PRO A 207 -6.30 -21.25 25.15
C PRO A 207 -5.37 -22.35 25.69
N TYR A 208 -5.48 -23.56 25.18
CA TYR A 208 -4.62 -24.70 25.57
C TYR A 208 -3.46 -24.96 24.61
N LYS A 209 -3.31 -24.10 23.59
CA LYS A 209 -2.15 -24.13 22.67
C LYS A 209 -1.35 -22.86 22.83
N ARG A 210 -0.03 -23.02 22.91
CA ARG A 210 0.89 -21.87 22.85
C ARG A 210 0.64 -21.15 21.52
N THR A 211 0.42 -19.83 21.60
CA THR A 211 0.29 -18.94 20.45
C THR A 211 1.19 -17.76 20.70
N GLU A 212 2.10 -17.50 19.80
CA GLU A 212 3.00 -16.33 19.91
C GLU A 212 2.18 -15.04 19.79
N ALA A 213 2.47 -14.07 20.64
CA ALA A 213 1.67 -12.83 20.77
C ALA A 213 1.65 -12.01 19.49
N GLU A 214 2.72 -12.03 18.73
CA GLU A 214 2.88 -11.37 17.44
C GLU A 214 2.00 -11.96 16.33
N THR A 215 1.47 -13.16 16.50
CA THR A 215 0.52 -13.79 15.56
C THR A 215 -0.94 -13.41 15.86
N MET A 216 -1.18 -12.66 16.92
CA MET A 216 -2.52 -12.22 17.27
C MET A 216 -2.97 -11.05 16.38
N ALA A 217 -4.10 -11.22 15.73
CA ALA A 217 -4.68 -10.17 14.90
C ALA A 217 -5.16 -8.95 15.71
N TRP A 218 -5.46 -9.14 17.00
CA TRP A 218 -5.91 -8.09 17.91
C TRP A 218 -5.70 -8.47 19.38
N SER A 219 -5.32 -7.52 20.20
CA SER A 219 -5.24 -7.71 21.65
C SER A 219 -5.70 -6.46 22.41
N GLN A 220 -6.41 -6.65 23.52
CA GLN A 220 -6.78 -5.60 24.45
C GLN A 220 -6.25 -5.93 25.84
N GLY A 221 -5.56 -4.98 26.44
CA GLY A 221 -5.04 -5.12 27.81
C GLY A 221 -3.80 -6.00 27.94
N LEU A 222 -3.26 -6.53 26.84
CA LEU A 222 -1.98 -7.25 26.86
C LEU A 222 -0.82 -6.27 26.86
N LYS A 223 0.19 -6.58 27.67
CA LYS A 223 1.49 -5.90 27.64
C LYS A 223 2.54 -6.92 27.21
N THR A 224 3.33 -6.55 26.22
CA THR A 224 4.50 -7.35 25.84
C THR A 224 5.55 -7.24 26.93
N ALA A 225 6.11 -8.38 27.31
CA ALA A 225 7.29 -8.47 28.17
C ALA A 225 8.40 -9.18 27.41
N LYS A 226 9.64 -8.84 27.72
CA LYS A 226 10.78 -9.53 27.16
C LYS A 226 10.82 -10.95 27.72
N ASP A 227 10.86 -11.92 26.83
CA ASP A 227 11.00 -13.33 27.17
C ASP A 227 12.43 -13.77 26.84
N ASP A 228 13.21 -14.00 27.87
CA ASP A 228 14.62 -14.40 27.74
C ASP A 228 14.81 -15.79 27.12
N GLU A 229 13.74 -16.63 27.09
CA GLU A 229 13.77 -17.94 26.48
C GLU A 229 13.43 -17.91 24.98
N SER A 230 12.67 -16.93 24.51
CA SER A 230 12.29 -16.80 23.10
C SER A 230 13.23 -15.93 22.26
N GLY A 231 14.13 -15.22 22.91
CA GLY A 231 15.13 -14.40 22.23
C GLY A 231 14.59 -13.09 21.63
N MET A 232 13.39 -12.67 22.00
CA MET A 232 12.83 -11.35 21.63
C MET A 232 13.26 -10.21 22.55
#